data_5f232df912f21169a0d045840ea71fc0
#
_entry.id   5f232df912f21169a0d045840ea71fc0
#
_cell.length_a   1.000
_cell.length_b   1.000
_cell.length_c   1.000
_cell.angle_alpha   90.00
_cell.angle_beta   90.00
_cell.angle_gamma   90.00
#
_symmetry.space_group_name_H-M   'P 1'
#
loop_
_entity.id
_entity.type
_entity.pdbx_description
1 polymer ?
#
loop_
_entity_poly.entity_id
_entity_poly.type
_entity_poly.pdbx_seq_one_letter_code
_entity_poly.pdbx_strand_id
1 'polypeptide(L)'
;MRRVFPIAAVIACAITLHAQQVTFDRIQHPEKEPQNWLSYSQNLFNQRFSPLTQITPANAKNLELQWVWQSKSLEKFEATALVVDGVLYTLQGPPAQGVYEVVALDAASGRPFWTLEFKPMLEARPCCGRVSRGLAILGDTLYMGTIDAHLVAIDAKTGKILWDHVVEKVGDKAIEKFAITHAPVIIKDKVVVGIAGGDLGVRGFICAFDAKTGKELWRTYTIPAKGEPGNETWSGDSWKTGGAGVWNSGAYDPETNLVFFGTGNPAPDWDGRERLGDNLYSDSVLALDADTGKMKWAYQFTPHDEVDYDSTQVPVLADIQWQGKLRKVMLWANRNGLAYVLDRTTGEFLVGKPFVKVTWMDGFDPKGRPIRIPGQVPTPQGSIIRPHVLGATNWAPPSYSPRTGLFYVAGWENSGTIATEGKFPGATGIPNGTPMGQATLTPNYKKEEEGFGFIRALDPHGLTKKWEFKMNDITWAGVLTTASDVLFGGGKEGYFLALDARSGDLLWKVPLGGQINSGPMSYSVNGKQYVTVAAGSSLFAFALR
;
A
#
# COMPACT_ATOMS: atom_id res chain seq x y z
N MET A 1 7.12 28.72 -69.69
CA MET A 1 6.67 27.54 -68.96
C MET A 1 6.86 27.75 -67.46
N ARG A 2 5.76 28.11 -66.74
CA ARG A 2 5.82 28.26 -65.26
C ARG A 2 5.42 26.92 -64.63
N ARG A 3 6.30 26.34 -63.86
CA ARG A 3 6.04 25.13 -63.08
C ARG A 3 5.29 25.52 -61.80
N VAL A 4 4.07 25.02 -61.69
CA VAL A 4 3.25 25.11 -60.46
C VAL A 4 3.59 23.90 -59.61
N PHE A 5 4.15 24.11 -58.41
CA PHE A 5 4.31 23.03 -57.40
C PHE A 5 3.02 22.94 -56.57
N PRO A 6 2.45 21.74 -56.38
CA PRO A 6 1.32 21.60 -55.45
C PRO A 6 1.82 21.66 -54.00
N ILE A 7 1.24 22.58 -53.22
CA ILE A 7 1.41 22.60 -51.76
C ILE A 7 0.57 21.49 -51.18
N ALA A 8 1.21 20.44 -50.69
CA ALA A 8 0.55 19.39 -49.90
C ALA A 8 0.22 19.96 -48.52
N ALA A 9 -1.05 20.24 -48.24
CA ALA A 9 -1.53 20.60 -46.93
C ALA A 9 -1.42 19.36 -46.00
N VAL A 10 -0.49 19.40 -45.07
CA VAL A 10 -0.42 18.43 -43.95
C VAL A 10 -1.55 18.78 -43.00
N ILE A 11 -2.65 18.06 -43.06
CA ILE A 11 -3.71 18.10 -42.04
C ILE A 11 -3.15 17.44 -40.79
N ALA A 12 -2.69 18.25 -39.84
CA ALA A 12 -2.41 17.78 -38.48
C ALA A 12 -3.75 17.40 -37.83
N CYS A 13 -4.09 16.11 -37.82
CA CYS A 13 -5.18 15.61 -37.00
C CYS A 13 -4.78 15.85 -35.53
N ALA A 14 -5.32 16.90 -34.93
CA ALA A 14 -5.31 17.08 -33.48
C ALA A 14 -6.19 15.92 -32.92
N ILE A 15 -5.55 14.89 -32.39
CA ILE A 15 -6.22 13.86 -31.59
C ILE A 15 -6.66 14.59 -30.32
N THR A 16 -7.90 15.06 -30.31
CA THR A 16 -8.56 15.49 -29.07
C THR A 16 -8.74 14.24 -28.23
N LEU A 17 -7.92 14.12 -27.18
CA LEU A 17 -8.08 13.11 -26.13
C LEU A 17 -9.47 13.33 -25.48
N HIS A 18 -10.48 12.65 -25.99
CA HIS A 18 -11.73 12.47 -25.30
C HIS A 18 -11.58 11.25 -24.40
N ALA A 19 -10.77 11.35 -23.34
CA ALA A 19 -10.86 10.39 -22.25
C ALA A 19 -12.30 10.47 -21.71
N GLN A 20 -13.01 9.37 -21.74
CA GLN A 20 -14.35 9.31 -21.15
C GLN A 20 -14.20 9.54 -19.63
N GLN A 21 -15.14 10.25 -19.02
CA GLN A 21 -15.14 10.46 -17.58
C GLN A 21 -15.08 9.11 -16.83
N VAL A 22 -14.21 9.02 -15.86
CA VAL A 22 -14.07 7.81 -15.01
C VAL A 22 -15.20 7.79 -13.99
N THR A 23 -16.32 7.17 -14.35
CA THR A 23 -17.45 6.99 -13.42
C THR A 23 -17.09 5.98 -12.33
N PHE A 24 -17.80 6.02 -11.20
CA PHE A 24 -17.61 4.99 -10.17
C PHE A 24 -17.96 3.57 -10.67
N ASP A 25 -18.91 3.44 -11.60
CA ASP A 25 -19.24 2.16 -12.26
C ASP A 25 -18.03 1.57 -13.00
N ARG A 26 -17.25 2.40 -13.72
CA ARG A 26 -16.01 1.96 -14.37
C ARG A 26 -14.97 1.46 -13.33
N ILE A 27 -14.82 2.16 -12.19
CA ILE A 27 -13.90 1.74 -11.11
C ILE A 27 -14.38 0.43 -10.46
N GLN A 28 -15.69 0.27 -10.31
CA GLN A 28 -16.31 -0.91 -9.69
C GLN A 28 -16.25 -2.14 -10.58
N HIS A 29 -16.26 -1.96 -11.90
CA HIS A 29 -16.30 -3.01 -12.92
C HIS A 29 -15.09 -3.02 -13.86
N PRO A 30 -13.86 -3.09 -13.32
CA PRO A 30 -12.64 -3.02 -14.12
C PRO A 30 -12.48 -4.23 -15.07
N GLU A 31 -13.23 -5.33 -14.84
CA GLU A 31 -13.27 -6.48 -15.74
C GLU A 31 -13.88 -6.16 -17.12
N LYS A 32 -14.70 -5.10 -17.21
CA LYS A 32 -15.25 -4.60 -18.47
C LYS A 32 -14.23 -3.81 -19.30
N GLU A 33 -13.20 -3.33 -18.66
CA GLU A 33 -12.16 -2.46 -19.23
C GLU A 33 -10.75 -2.94 -18.87
N PRO A 34 -10.37 -4.18 -19.22
CA PRO A 34 -9.11 -4.80 -18.80
C PRO A 34 -7.85 -4.04 -19.28
N GLN A 35 -7.99 -3.16 -20.29
CA GLN A 35 -6.94 -2.30 -20.80
C GLN A 35 -6.59 -1.16 -19.86
N ASN A 36 -7.46 -0.80 -18.94
CA ASN A 36 -7.29 0.30 -17.98
C ASN A 36 -6.79 -0.19 -16.61
N TRP A 37 -6.28 0.74 -15.80
CA TRP A 37 -5.88 0.52 -14.40
C TRP A 37 -6.39 1.69 -13.58
N LEU A 38 -7.67 1.61 -13.11
CA LEU A 38 -8.43 2.75 -12.61
C LEU A 38 -8.32 2.98 -11.10
N SER A 39 -7.68 2.08 -10.35
CA SER A 39 -7.50 2.19 -8.91
C SER A 39 -6.14 1.64 -8.48
N TYR A 40 -5.75 1.85 -7.22
CA TYR A 40 -4.44 1.48 -6.69
C TYR A 40 -4.01 0.02 -6.98
N SER A 41 -4.93 -0.92 -6.85
CA SER A 41 -4.66 -2.35 -7.06
C SER A 41 -5.55 -2.96 -8.14
N GLN A 42 -5.92 -2.20 -9.16
CA GLN A 42 -6.74 -2.57 -10.31
C GLN A 42 -8.24 -2.66 -9.98
N ASN A 43 -8.63 -3.26 -8.87
CA ASN A 43 -10.01 -3.36 -8.41
C ASN A 43 -10.17 -2.93 -6.94
N LEU A 44 -11.40 -2.70 -6.51
CA LEU A 44 -11.74 -2.25 -5.16
C LEU A 44 -11.47 -3.33 -4.08
N PHE A 45 -11.27 -4.58 -4.49
CA PHE A 45 -10.90 -5.71 -3.63
C PHE A 45 -9.39 -5.82 -3.41
N ASN A 46 -8.61 -4.93 -4.02
CA ASN A 46 -7.15 -4.92 -3.94
C ASN A 46 -6.47 -6.24 -4.34
N GLN A 47 -7.09 -6.99 -5.24
CA GLN A 47 -6.55 -8.29 -5.67
C GLN A 47 -5.27 -8.16 -6.48
N ARG A 48 -5.00 -7.01 -7.06
CA ARG A 48 -3.84 -6.72 -7.92
C ARG A 48 -3.64 -7.81 -8.96
N PHE A 49 -4.74 -8.10 -9.65
CA PHE A 49 -4.87 -9.11 -10.68
C PHE A 49 -5.28 -8.45 -12.00
N SER A 50 -4.48 -8.65 -13.05
CA SER A 50 -4.79 -8.15 -14.40
C SER A 50 -5.52 -9.22 -15.22
N PRO A 51 -6.69 -8.92 -15.82
CA PRO A 51 -7.38 -9.85 -16.70
C PRO A 51 -6.73 -9.98 -18.09
N LEU A 52 -5.67 -9.21 -18.40
CA LEU A 52 -4.95 -9.28 -19.66
C LEU A 52 -4.17 -10.60 -19.82
N THR A 53 -4.13 -11.13 -21.06
CA THR A 53 -3.61 -12.47 -21.34
C THR A 53 -2.54 -12.53 -22.44
N GLN A 54 -2.13 -11.40 -23.01
CA GLN A 54 -1.16 -11.40 -24.12
C GLN A 54 0.23 -11.88 -23.68
N ILE A 55 0.66 -11.48 -22.46
CA ILE A 55 1.90 -11.95 -21.85
C ILE A 55 1.62 -13.25 -21.11
N THR A 56 2.26 -14.35 -21.53
CA THR A 56 2.06 -15.70 -21.01
C THR A 56 3.35 -16.30 -20.50
N PRO A 57 3.35 -17.41 -19.73
CA PRO A 57 4.59 -18.09 -19.35
C PRO A 57 5.47 -18.48 -20.53
N ALA A 58 4.88 -18.85 -21.68
CA ALA A 58 5.63 -19.25 -22.86
C ALA A 58 6.39 -18.09 -23.55
N ASN A 59 5.84 -16.87 -23.49
CA ASN A 59 6.39 -15.71 -24.22
C ASN A 59 6.98 -14.61 -23.33
N ALA A 60 6.84 -14.67 -22.00
CA ALA A 60 7.36 -13.67 -21.07
C ALA A 60 8.87 -13.41 -21.26
N LYS A 61 9.63 -14.42 -21.68
CA LYS A 61 11.07 -14.28 -22.02
C LYS A 61 11.35 -13.28 -23.14
N ASN A 62 10.34 -12.90 -23.93
CA ASN A 62 10.44 -11.95 -25.04
C ASN A 62 10.01 -10.54 -24.66
N LEU A 63 9.87 -10.24 -23.37
CA LEU A 63 9.59 -8.89 -22.88
C LEU A 63 10.80 -7.98 -23.14
N GLU A 64 10.52 -6.82 -23.75
CA GLU A 64 11.50 -5.79 -24.04
C GLU A 64 11.06 -4.45 -23.45
N LEU A 65 12.05 -3.63 -23.04
CA LEU A 65 11.83 -2.27 -22.60
C LEU A 65 11.27 -1.44 -23.76
N GLN A 66 10.14 -0.78 -23.52
CA GLN A 66 9.48 0.09 -24.50
C GLN A 66 9.81 1.55 -24.26
N TRP A 67 9.72 1.99 -23.02
CA TRP A 67 10.03 3.36 -22.63
C TRP A 67 10.39 3.45 -21.13
N VAL A 68 11.07 4.54 -20.80
CA VAL A 68 11.41 4.93 -19.43
C VAL A 68 11.01 6.39 -19.24
N TRP A 69 10.33 6.68 -18.13
CA TRP A 69 10.16 8.04 -17.64
C TRP A 69 10.93 8.20 -16.32
N GLN A 70 11.71 9.28 -16.19
CA GLN A 70 12.49 9.55 -14.99
C GLN A 70 11.95 10.78 -14.27
N SER A 71 11.67 10.64 -12.96
CA SER A 71 11.33 11.74 -12.07
C SER A 71 12.56 12.58 -11.72
N LYS A 72 12.34 13.85 -11.40
CA LYS A 72 13.35 14.76 -10.86
C LYS A 72 13.72 14.44 -9.40
N SER A 73 12.85 13.77 -8.66
CA SER A 73 13.07 13.37 -7.26
C SER A 73 13.85 12.07 -7.17
N LEU A 74 14.80 12.01 -6.25
CA LEU A 74 15.57 10.80 -5.92
C LEU A 74 15.00 10.05 -4.71
N GLU A 75 13.87 10.50 -4.16
CA GLU A 75 13.18 9.78 -3.09
C GLU A 75 12.66 8.41 -3.57
N LYS A 76 12.31 7.53 -2.64
CA LYS A 76 11.75 6.22 -2.97
C LYS A 76 10.50 6.36 -3.82
N PHE A 77 10.45 5.68 -4.95
CA PHE A 77 9.28 5.68 -5.81
C PHE A 77 8.35 4.53 -5.41
N GLU A 78 7.40 4.80 -4.52
CA GLU A 78 6.45 3.81 -4.00
C GLU A 78 5.12 3.82 -4.75
N ALA A 79 4.88 4.82 -5.60
CA ALA A 79 3.59 4.98 -6.27
C ALA A 79 3.30 3.90 -7.31
N THR A 80 2.04 3.44 -7.31
CA THR A 80 1.43 2.76 -8.45
C THR A 80 0.75 3.78 -9.33
N ALA A 81 0.97 3.73 -10.64
CA ALA A 81 0.31 4.61 -11.58
C ALA A 81 -1.14 4.19 -11.83
N LEU A 82 -1.94 5.11 -12.40
CA LEU A 82 -3.25 4.83 -12.99
C LEU A 82 -3.12 4.86 -14.52
N VAL A 83 -3.93 4.09 -15.23
CA VAL A 83 -4.04 4.19 -16.69
C VAL A 83 -5.51 4.30 -17.07
N VAL A 84 -5.84 5.35 -17.81
CA VAL A 84 -7.18 5.67 -18.27
C VAL A 84 -7.12 5.99 -19.76
N ASP A 85 -7.72 5.14 -20.58
CA ASP A 85 -7.90 5.36 -22.03
C ASP A 85 -6.60 5.81 -22.75
N GLY A 86 -5.46 5.16 -22.39
CA GLY A 86 -4.14 5.43 -22.98
C GLY A 86 -3.35 6.55 -22.33
N VAL A 87 -3.85 7.18 -21.27
CA VAL A 87 -3.12 8.16 -20.45
C VAL A 87 -2.69 7.53 -19.14
N LEU A 88 -1.41 7.59 -18.81
CA LEU A 88 -0.85 7.11 -17.56
C LEU A 88 -0.63 8.30 -16.61
N TYR A 89 -1.21 8.21 -15.41
CA TYR A 89 -1.04 9.20 -14.35
C TYR A 89 -0.20 8.63 -13.22
N THR A 90 0.84 9.34 -12.83
CA THR A 90 1.67 8.95 -11.67
C THR A 90 2.18 10.18 -10.94
N LEU A 91 2.79 9.97 -9.78
CA LEU A 91 3.46 11.01 -9.04
C LEU A 91 4.69 10.46 -8.33
N GLN A 92 5.62 11.37 -8.01
CA GLN A 92 6.75 11.08 -7.15
C GLN A 92 6.73 12.05 -5.95
N GLY A 93 7.04 11.50 -4.76
CA GLY A 93 7.13 12.27 -3.53
C GLY A 93 8.23 13.33 -3.60
N PRO A 94 8.07 14.44 -2.86
CA PRO A 94 8.99 15.56 -2.93
C PRO A 94 10.31 15.24 -2.23
N PRO A 95 11.48 15.60 -2.79
CA PRO A 95 12.72 15.60 -2.04
C PRO A 95 12.68 16.64 -0.89
N ALA A 96 13.65 16.59 0.01
CA ALA A 96 13.77 17.62 1.04
C ALA A 96 13.83 19.01 0.39
N GLN A 97 12.95 19.93 0.79
CA GLN A 97 12.77 21.28 0.22
C GLN A 97 12.32 21.31 -1.25
N GLY A 98 11.87 20.18 -1.81
CA GLY A 98 11.40 20.04 -3.19
C GLY A 98 9.89 20.04 -3.34
N VAL A 99 9.44 19.58 -4.50
CA VAL A 99 8.04 19.52 -4.92
C VAL A 99 7.62 18.09 -5.24
N TYR A 100 6.33 17.78 -5.08
CA TYR A 100 5.73 16.63 -5.76
C TYR A 100 5.79 16.85 -7.26
N GLU A 101 6.10 15.82 -7.99
CA GLU A 101 6.00 15.79 -9.44
C GLU A 101 4.83 14.88 -9.83
N VAL A 102 3.72 15.48 -10.26
CA VAL A 102 2.54 14.77 -10.77
C VAL A 102 2.55 14.87 -12.29
N VAL A 103 2.42 13.75 -12.99
CA VAL A 103 2.51 13.74 -14.45
C VAL A 103 1.38 12.94 -15.10
N ALA A 104 0.97 13.40 -16.29
CA ALA A 104 0.23 12.61 -17.26
C ALA A 104 1.14 12.26 -18.42
N LEU A 105 1.26 10.96 -18.71
CA LEU A 105 2.09 10.42 -19.77
C LEU A 105 1.24 9.74 -20.83
N ASP A 106 1.68 9.78 -22.08
CA ASP A 106 1.22 8.86 -23.11
C ASP A 106 1.63 7.43 -22.69
N ALA A 107 0.67 6.56 -22.42
CA ALA A 107 0.93 5.24 -21.88
C ALA A 107 1.65 4.31 -22.86
N ALA A 108 1.64 4.62 -24.17
CA ALA A 108 2.34 3.85 -25.20
C ALA A 108 3.82 4.26 -25.35
N SER A 109 4.17 5.53 -25.06
CA SER A 109 5.50 6.09 -25.35
C SER A 109 6.23 6.69 -24.15
N GLY A 110 5.54 6.89 -23.02
CA GLY A 110 6.09 7.56 -21.84
C GLY A 110 6.28 9.08 -22.01
N ARG A 111 5.83 9.66 -23.12
CA ARG A 111 5.95 11.09 -23.37
C ARG A 111 4.98 11.90 -22.48
N PRO A 112 5.45 12.92 -21.74
CA PRO A 112 4.55 13.72 -20.90
C PRO A 112 3.60 14.59 -21.74
N PHE A 113 2.32 14.60 -21.34
CA PHE A 113 1.32 15.54 -21.80
C PHE A 113 1.35 16.82 -20.95
N TRP A 114 1.43 16.65 -19.62
CA TRP A 114 1.58 17.74 -18.66
C TRP A 114 2.30 17.26 -17.39
N THR A 115 2.87 18.23 -16.67
CA THR A 115 3.49 18.05 -15.36
C THR A 115 2.98 19.12 -14.42
N LEU A 116 2.56 18.72 -13.21
CA LEU A 116 2.26 19.62 -12.10
C LEU A 116 3.35 19.48 -11.04
N GLU A 117 3.92 20.60 -10.60
CA GLU A 117 4.79 20.68 -9.43
C GLU A 117 3.97 21.24 -8.25
N PHE A 118 3.74 20.42 -7.22
CA PHE A 118 3.06 20.83 -6.00
C PHE A 118 4.07 20.92 -4.85
N LYS A 119 4.15 22.11 -4.22
CA LYS A 119 5.08 22.36 -3.12
C LYS A 119 4.38 22.17 -1.78
N PRO A 120 4.70 21.11 -1.00
CA PRO A 120 4.20 20.97 0.37
C PRO A 120 4.90 21.96 1.30
N MET A 121 4.38 22.11 2.50
CA MET A 121 5.04 22.92 3.53
C MET A 121 6.43 22.35 3.85
N LEU A 122 7.41 23.23 4.04
CA LEU A 122 8.82 22.86 4.27
C LEU A 122 9.02 22.10 5.57
N GLU A 123 8.18 22.36 6.56
CA GLU A 123 8.23 21.80 7.92
C GLU A 123 7.68 20.38 8.00
N ALA A 124 7.00 19.90 6.97
CA ALA A 124 6.45 18.55 6.94
C ALA A 124 7.56 17.50 7.05
N ARG A 125 7.52 16.73 8.13
CA ARG A 125 8.51 15.67 8.45
C ARG A 125 7.80 14.36 8.79
N PRO A 126 7.20 13.70 7.78
CA PRO A 126 6.58 12.41 8.02
C PRO A 126 7.65 11.42 8.51
N CYS A 127 7.26 10.48 9.38
CA CYS A 127 8.06 9.31 9.65
C CYS A 127 8.46 8.64 8.31
N CYS A 128 9.52 7.90 8.27
CA CYS A 128 9.75 6.85 7.27
C CYS A 128 9.93 7.32 5.81
N GLY A 129 10.01 8.62 5.54
CA GLY A 129 10.32 9.18 4.24
C GLY A 129 9.21 10.01 3.60
N ARG A 130 9.59 10.77 2.60
CA ARG A 130 8.71 11.72 1.88
C ARG A 130 8.07 11.02 0.68
N VAL A 131 7.24 10.02 0.95
CA VAL A 131 6.69 9.11 -0.05
C VAL A 131 5.22 9.41 -0.36
N SER A 132 4.78 9.01 -1.55
CA SER A 132 3.38 8.86 -1.91
C SER A 132 3.19 7.56 -2.68
N ARG A 133 2.08 6.85 -2.41
CA ARG A 133 1.82 5.53 -3.02
C ARG A 133 0.90 5.57 -4.21
N GLY A 134 0.38 6.75 -4.58
CA GLY A 134 -0.37 6.90 -5.81
C GLY A 134 -1.48 7.94 -5.75
N LEU A 135 -2.19 8.01 -6.86
CA LEU A 135 -3.35 8.87 -7.09
C LEU A 135 -4.64 8.05 -7.04
N ALA A 136 -5.76 8.74 -6.91
CA ALA A 136 -7.09 8.22 -7.25
C ALA A 136 -7.72 9.06 -8.35
N ILE A 137 -8.74 8.55 -9.04
CA ILE A 137 -9.44 9.28 -10.11
C ILE A 137 -10.95 9.06 -10.01
N LEU A 138 -11.73 10.13 -10.20
CA LEU A 138 -13.18 10.09 -10.38
C LEU A 138 -13.60 11.23 -11.33
N GLY A 139 -14.42 10.93 -12.31
CA GLY A 139 -14.75 11.88 -13.38
C GLY A 139 -13.51 12.24 -14.20
N ASP A 140 -13.25 13.54 -14.30
CA ASP A 140 -12.03 14.12 -14.89
C ASP A 140 -11.08 14.66 -13.79
N THR A 141 -11.17 14.15 -12.56
CA THR A 141 -10.44 14.67 -11.40
C THR A 141 -9.54 13.63 -10.79
N LEU A 142 -8.25 13.92 -10.67
CA LEU A 142 -7.28 13.17 -9.88
C LEU A 142 -7.26 13.69 -8.44
N TYR A 143 -7.04 12.80 -7.49
CA TYR A 143 -6.92 13.12 -6.06
C TYR A 143 -5.57 12.64 -5.53
N MET A 144 -4.88 13.55 -4.82
CA MET A 144 -3.56 13.32 -4.26
C MET A 144 -3.56 13.65 -2.76
N GLY A 145 -3.07 12.73 -1.93
CA GLY A 145 -2.70 13.02 -0.55
C GLY A 145 -1.26 13.53 -0.46
N THR A 146 -0.97 14.42 0.49
CA THR A 146 0.36 15.02 0.65
C THR A 146 0.97 14.76 2.03
N ILE A 147 2.29 14.93 2.13
CA ILE A 147 3.05 14.74 3.37
C ILE A 147 2.81 15.82 4.44
N ASP A 148 2.10 16.87 4.12
CA ASP A 148 1.63 17.94 5.00
C ASP A 148 0.11 17.90 5.19
N ALA A 149 -0.47 16.70 4.99
CA ALA A 149 -1.89 16.39 5.22
C ALA A 149 -2.88 17.23 4.40
N HIS A 150 -2.53 17.59 3.15
CA HIS A 150 -3.49 18.12 2.20
C HIS A 150 -4.12 17.00 1.36
N LEU A 151 -5.38 17.16 1.02
CA LEU A 151 -6.05 16.43 -0.05
C LEU A 151 -6.26 17.40 -1.21
N VAL A 152 -5.62 17.09 -2.36
CA VAL A 152 -5.59 17.99 -3.53
C VAL A 152 -6.34 17.36 -4.69
N ALA A 153 -7.28 18.10 -5.28
CA ALA A 153 -7.97 17.69 -6.51
C ALA A 153 -7.35 18.40 -7.72
N ILE A 154 -7.07 17.63 -8.75
CA ILE A 154 -6.34 18.06 -9.94
C ILE A 154 -7.16 17.69 -11.18
N ASP A 155 -7.33 18.62 -12.11
CA ASP A 155 -7.94 18.35 -13.41
C ASP A 155 -7.05 17.37 -14.21
N ALA A 156 -7.57 16.19 -14.53
CA ALA A 156 -6.81 15.12 -15.17
C ALA A 156 -6.36 15.47 -16.61
N LYS A 157 -7.05 16.40 -17.29
CA LYS A 157 -6.73 16.81 -18.66
C LYS A 157 -5.63 17.85 -18.72
N THR A 158 -5.56 18.73 -17.71
CA THR A 158 -4.69 19.91 -17.75
C THR A 158 -3.63 19.98 -16.66
N GLY A 159 -3.75 19.16 -15.61
CA GLY A 159 -2.88 19.22 -14.43
C GLY A 159 -3.16 20.42 -13.51
N LYS A 160 -4.24 21.18 -13.72
CA LYS A 160 -4.59 22.34 -12.88
C LYS A 160 -5.22 21.89 -11.56
N ILE A 161 -4.84 22.52 -10.46
CA ILE A 161 -5.47 22.31 -9.15
C ILE A 161 -6.88 22.88 -9.21
N LEU A 162 -7.87 22.06 -8.87
CA LEU A 162 -9.29 22.42 -8.78
C LEU A 162 -9.64 22.91 -7.38
N TRP A 163 -9.16 22.18 -6.35
CA TRP A 163 -9.25 22.56 -4.96
C TRP A 163 -8.11 21.90 -4.15
N ASP A 164 -7.80 22.50 -3.02
CA ASP A 164 -6.77 22.07 -2.07
C ASP A 164 -7.35 22.21 -0.66
N HIS A 165 -7.48 21.07 0.05
CA HIS A 165 -8.08 21.00 1.37
C HIS A 165 -7.07 20.50 2.40
N VAL A 166 -6.89 21.28 3.48
CA VAL A 166 -6.09 20.86 4.64
C VAL A 166 -6.90 19.95 5.52
N VAL A 167 -6.54 18.66 5.58
CA VAL A 167 -7.31 17.62 6.26
C VAL A 167 -7.23 17.77 7.78
N GLU A 168 -6.09 18.20 8.31
CA GLU A 168 -5.93 18.41 9.75
C GLU A 168 -5.05 19.61 10.06
N LYS A 169 -5.52 20.43 11.02
CA LYS A 169 -4.77 21.56 11.57
C LYS A 169 -4.77 21.47 13.09
N VAL A 170 -3.61 21.28 13.70
CA VAL A 170 -3.47 21.39 15.16
C VAL A 170 -2.40 22.44 15.45
N GLY A 171 -2.81 23.71 15.54
CA GLY A 171 -1.92 24.84 15.79
C GLY A 171 -0.79 24.97 14.76
N ASP A 172 0.04 26.00 14.88
CA ASP A 172 1.11 26.28 13.92
C ASP A 172 2.25 25.24 13.87
N LYS A 173 2.31 24.32 14.85
CA LYS A 173 3.36 23.28 14.96
C LYS A 173 2.91 21.88 14.58
N ALA A 174 1.64 21.64 14.35
CA ALA A 174 1.12 20.28 14.19
C ALA A 174 1.15 19.77 12.76
N ILE A 175 1.35 20.62 11.80
CA ILE A 175 1.51 20.28 10.38
C ILE A 175 2.69 19.32 10.17
N GLU A 176 3.69 19.35 11.05
CA GLU A 176 4.84 18.45 11.01
C GLU A 176 4.48 16.99 11.31
N LYS A 177 3.33 16.72 11.95
CA LYS A 177 2.98 15.41 12.50
C LYS A 177 2.03 14.59 11.62
N PHE A 178 1.25 15.24 10.76
CA PHE A 178 0.23 14.57 9.96
C PHE A 178 0.66 14.46 8.50
N ALA A 179 0.38 13.32 7.87
CA ALA A 179 0.65 13.11 6.46
C ALA A 179 -0.41 12.17 5.84
N ILE A 180 -0.63 12.30 4.53
CA ILE A 180 -1.38 11.32 3.73
C ILE A 180 -0.40 10.74 2.71
N THR A 181 0.08 9.52 2.97
CA THR A 181 1.12 8.87 2.17
C THR A 181 0.61 7.78 1.24
N HIS A 182 -0.68 7.44 1.34
CA HIS A 182 -1.31 6.39 0.53
C HIS A 182 -2.11 6.97 -0.64
N ALA A 183 -2.42 6.13 -1.63
CA ALA A 183 -3.38 6.46 -2.66
C ALA A 183 -4.80 6.57 -2.06
N PRO A 184 -5.53 7.69 -2.25
CA PRO A 184 -6.90 7.81 -1.78
C PRO A 184 -7.81 6.72 -2.36
N VAL A 185 -8.89 6.37 -1.64
CA VAL A 185 -9.87 5.38 -2.10
C VAL A 185 -11.14 6.08 -2.57
N ILE A 186 -11.55 5.82 -3.80
CA ILE A 186 -12.82 6.34 -4.34
C ILE A 186 -13.96 5.39 -3.97
N ILE A 187 -15.01 5.94 -3.35
CA ILE A 187 -16.22 5.19 -3.01
C ILE A 187 -17.44 6.03 -3.39
N LYS A 188 -18.11 5.63 -4.46
CA LYS A 188 -19.24 6.38 -5.03
C LYS A 188 -18.80 7.81 -5.42
N ASP A 189 -19.30 8.80 -4.71
CA ASP A 189 -19.01 10.24 -4.86
C ASP A 189 -18.00 10.77 -3.81
N LYS A 190 -17.31 9.88 -3.09
CA LYS A 190 -16.43 10.21 -1.97
C LYS A 190 -14.98 9.86 -2.24
N VAL A 191 -14.09 10.67 -1.67
CA VAL A 191 -12.66 10.38 -1.55
C VAL A 191 -12.37 10.07 -0.09
N VAL A 192 -11.90 8.85 0.20
CA VAL A 192 -11.61 8.39 1.56
C VAL A 192 -10.11 8.32 1.77
N VAL A 193 -9.64 8.91 2.86
CA VAL A 193 -8.23 8.92 3.25
C VAL A 193 -8.07 8.62 4.74
N GLY A 194 -6.92 8.05 5.09
CA GLY A 194 -6.44 7.92 6.45
C GLY A 194 -5.26 8.84 6.71
N ILE A 195 -4.94 9.07 7.97
CA ILE A 195 -3.85 9.96 8.37
C ILE A 195 -2.68 9.18 8.95
N ALA A 196 -1.48 9.40 8.43
CA ALA A 196 -0.23 8.95 9.02
C ALA A 196 0.22 9.87 10.15
N GLY A 197 1.19 9.43 10.95
CA GLY A 197 1.78 10.21 12.05
C GLY A 197 1.60 9.53 13.41
N GLY A 198 1.25 8.24 13.43
CA GLY A 198 1.09 7.45 14.66
C GLY A 198 2.29 7.59 15.59
N ASP A 199 3.50 7.34 15.09
CA ASP A 199 4.77 7.43 15.83
C ASP A 199 5.04 8.82 16.44
N LEU A 200 4.40 9.85 15.91
CA LEU A 200 4.55 11.22 16.41
C LEU A 200 3.54 11.59 17.50
N GLY A 201 2.81 10.58 18.02
CA GLY A 201 1.84 10.76 19.10
C GLY A 201 0.60 11.54 18.66
N VAL A 202 0.10 11.28 17.45
CA VAL A 202 -1.21 11.76 17.02
C VAL A 202 -2.28 10.72 17.36
N ARG A 203 -3.53 11.11 17.44
CA ARG A 203 -4.67 10.20 17.44
C ARG A 203 -5.10 9.97 16.01
N GLY A 204 -4.84 8.77 15.48
CA GLY A 204 -5.14 8.42 14.09
C GLY A 204 -6.63 8.54 13.75
N PHE A 205 -6.95 8.76 12.47
CA PHE A 205 -8.32 8.80 11.96
C PHE A 205 -8.41 8.46 10.47
N ILE A 206 -9.62 8.13 10.05
CA ILE A 206 -10.04 7.96 8.65
C ILE A 206 -11.15 8.97 8.39
N CYS A 207 -11.14 9.63 7.23
CA CYS A 207 -12.15 10.60 6.86
C CYS A 207 -12.54 10.48 5.39
N ALA A 208 -13.76 10.88 5.08
CA ALA A 208 -14.28 10.95 3.72
C ALA A 208 -14.64 12.38 3.35
N PHE A 209 -14.35 12.71 2.10
CA PHE A 209 -14.65 14.01 1.51
C PHE A 209 -15.55 13.84 0.30
N ASP A 210 -16.47 14.79 0.11
CA ASP A 210 -17.19 14.93 -1.14
C ASP A 210 -16.19 15.19 -2.27
N ALA A 211 -16.19 14.34 -3.28
CA ALA A 211 -15.18 14.37 -4.34
C ALA A 211 -15.21 15.66 -5.17
N LYS A 212 -16.37 16.29 -5.32
CA LYS A 212 -16.54 17.51 -6.11
C LYS A 212 -16.11 18.75 -5.37
N THR A 213 -16.39 18.84 -4.06
CA THR A 213 -16.25 20.08 -3.29
C THR A 213 -15.10 20.05 -2.29
N GLY A 214 -14.54 18.87 -1.97
CA GLY A 214 -13.56 18.72 -0.91
C GLY A 214 -14.12 18.87 0.51
N LYS A 215 -15.47 18.95 0.66
CA LYS A 215 -16.10 19.06 1.98
C LYS A 215 -15.99 17.73 2.74
N GLU A 216 -15.53 17.77 3.98
CA GLU A 216 -15.52 16.61 4.86
C GLU A 216 -16.96 16.14 5.15
N LEU A 217 -17.23 14.86 4.96
CA LEU A 217 -18.54 14.23 5.15
C LEU A 217 -18.62 13.49 6.48
N TRP A 218 -17.57 12.75 6.82
CA TRP A 218 -17.43 12.05 8.08
C TRP A 218 -15.97 11.84 8.46
N ARG A 219 -15.72 11.67 9.76
CA ARG A 219 -14.42 11.34 10.34
C ARG A 219 -14.60 10.30 11.44
N THR A 220 -13.73 9.28 11.44
CA THR A 220 -13.72 8.20 12.43
C THR A 220 -12.32 8.10 13.02
N TYR A 221 -12.19 8.34 14.31
CA TYR A 221 -10.92 8.15 15.00
C TYR A 221 -10.63 6.66 15.19
N THR A 222 -9.37 6.28 15.00
CA THR A 222 -8.92 4.89 15.15
C THR A 222 -8.75 4.48 16.62
N ILE A 223 -8.59 5.46 17.50
CA ILE A 223 -8.54 5.25 18.95
C ILE A 223 -9.79 5.85 19.57
N PRO A 224 -10.55 5.09 20.37
CA PRO A 224 -11.78 5.55 20.98
C PRO A 224 -11.52 6.62 22.06
N ALA A 225 -12.37 7.64 22.14
CA ALA A 225 -12.36 8.63 23.19
C ALA A 225 -12.94 8.08 24.50
N LYS A 226 -12.72 8.81 25.59
CA LYS A 226 -13.27 8.44 26.91
C LYS A 226 -14.78 8.24 26.84
N GLY A 227 -15.24 7.05 27.24
CA GLY A 227 -16.65 6.64 27.21
C GLY A 227 -17.08 5.95 25.92
N GLU A 228 -16.23 5.89 24.88
CA GLU A 228 -16.47 5.07 23.70
C GLU A 228 -15.97 3.62 23.91
N PRO A 229 -16.62 2.62 23.31
CA PRO A 229 -16.19 1.22 23.41
C PRO A 229 -14.74 1.02 22.95
N GLY A 230 -13.93 0.33 23.75
CA GLY A 230 -12.51 0.11 23.50
C GLY A 230 -11.59 1.09 24.24
N ASN A 231 -12.08 2.23 24.73
CA ASN A 231 -11.26 3.18 25.49
C ASN A 231 -10.76 2.60 26.82
N GLU A 232 -11.48 1.65 27.40
CA GLU A 232 -11.08 0.92 28.60
C GLU A 232 -9.79 0.11 28.44
N THR A 233 -9.33 -0.09 27.20
CA THR A 233 -8.05 -0.75 26.88
C THR A 233 -6.85 0.21 26.86
N TRP A 234 -7.07 1.47 27.21
CA TRP A 234 -6.06 2.51 27.30
C TRP A 234 -5.96 3.03 28.74
N SER A 235 -4.77 3.06 29.30
CA SER A 235 -4.59 3.59 30.66
C SER A 235 -4.61 5.13 30.68
N GLY A 236 -5.35 5.71 31.61
CA GLY A 236 -5.41 7.15 31.82
C GLY A 236 -5.80 7.95 30.56
N ASP A 237 -4.97 8.89 30.19
CA ASP A 237 -5.14 9.77 29.03
C ASP A 237 -4.27 9.38 27.81
N SER A 238 -3.62 8.20 27.84
CA SER A 238 -2.72 7.76 26.77
C SER A 238 -3.41 7.65 25.39
N TRP A 239 -4.72 7.43 25.36
CA TRP A 239 -5.53 7.41 24.14
C TRP A 239 -5.49 8.72 23.33
N LYS A 240 -5.20 9.86 23.97
CA LYS A 240 -5.18 11.19 23.30
C LYS A 240 -4.07 11.32 22.27
N THR A 241 -2.95 10.62 22.50
CA THR A 241 -1.75 10.63 21.67
C THR A 241 -1.32 9.23 21.30
N GLY A 242 -2.25 8.30 21.30
CA GLY A 242 -1.98 6.85 21.26
C GLY A 242 -1.59 6.28 19.90
N GLY A 243 -1.41 7.06 18.86
CA GLY A 243 -0.96 6.56 17.55
C GLY A 243 -2.08 6.02 16.69
N ALA A 244 -1.96 4.76 16.28
CA ALA A 244 -2.89 4.05 15.39
C ALA A 244 -3.14 4.79 14.05
N GLY A 245 -2.08 5.29 13.43
CA GLY A 245 -2.12 5.99 12.14
C GLY A 245 -2.61 5.07 11.01
N VAL A 246 -3.15 5.66 9.95
CA VAL A 246 -3.62 4.95 8.75
C VAL A 246 -2.85 5.48 7.56
N TRP A 247 -1.80 4.80 7.18
CA TRP A 247 -0.83 5.31 6.21
C TRP A 247 -0.75 4.50 4.90
N ASN A 248 -1.62 3.48 4.73
CA ASN A 248 -1.72 2.70 3.50
C ASN A 248 -3.16 2.62 3.00
N SER A 249 -3.35 2.22 1.72
CA SER A 249 -4.64 2.23 1.04
C SER A 249 -5.57 1.14 1.55
N GLY A 250 -6.86 1.47 1.67
CA GLY A 250 -7.92 0.55 2.06
C GLY A 250 -8.51 -0.24 0.89
N ALA A 251 -9.41 -1.17 1.22
CA ALA A 251 -10.26 -1.89 0.26
C ALA A 251 -11.73 -1.52 0.48
N TYR A 252 -12.56 -1.70 -0.55
CA TYR A 252 -14.01 -1.46 -0.45
C TYR A 252 -14.79 -2.64 -1.03
N ASP A 253 -15.79 -3.09 -0.28
CA ASP A 253 -16.77 -4.08 -0.74
C ASP A 253 -18.11 -3.40 -1.06
N PRO A 254 -18.46 -3.23 -2.35
CA PRO A 254 -19.72 -2.59 -2.74
C PRO A 254 -20.97 -3.34 -2.28
N GLU A 255 -20.88 -4.66 -2.12
CA GLU A 255 -22.03 -5.48 -1.74
C GLU A 255 -22.43 -5.30 -0.28
N THR A 256 -21.43 -5.17 0.60
CA THR A 256 -21.67 -4.92 2.04
C THR A 256 -21.65 -3.44 2.39
N ASN A 257 -21.23 -2.57 1.47
CA ASN A 257 -20.95 -1.15 1.67
C ASN A 257 -19.94 -0.89 2.79
N LEU A 258 -18.93 -1.78 2.93
CA LEU A 258 -17.88 -1.65 3.93
C LEU A 258 -16.56 -1.22 3.29
N VAL A 259 -15.92 -0.23 3.91
CA VAL A 259 -14.53 0.13 3.62
C VAL A 259 -13.63 -0.39 4.73
N PHE A 260 -12.48 -0.95 4.35
CA PHE A 260 -11.55 -1.59 5.26
C PHE A 260 -10.22 -0.85 5.25
N PHE A 261 -9.74 -0.47 6.42
CA PHE A 261 -8.41 0.11 6.60
C PHE A 261 -7.67 -0.56 7.74
N GLY A 262 -6.38 -0.76 7.54
CA GLY A 262 -5.48 -1.16 8.61
C GLY A 262 -5.02 0.05 9.42
N THR A 263 -4.77 -0.15 10.71
CA THR A 263 -4.24 0.85 11.63
C THR A 263 -2.83 0.49 12.06
N GLY A 264 -2.03 1.51 12.30
CA GLY A 264 -0.66 1.38 12.75
C GLY A 264 -0.51 1.10 14.24
N ASN A 265 0.74 1.09 14.67
CA ASN A 265 1.19 0.87 16.03
C ASN A 265 0.58 1.86 17.03
N PRO A 266 0.48 1.48 18.32
CA PRO A 266 0.19 2.43 19.38
C PRO A 266 1.45 3.25 19.74
N ALA A 267 1.29 4.47 20.23
CA ALA A 267 2.38 5.33 20.68
C ALA A 267 2.36 5.51 22.21
N PRO A 268 3.54 5.54 22.85
CA PRO A 268 4.91 5.36 22.30
C PRO A 268 5.16 3.92 21.84
N ASP A 269 5.90 3.75 20.74
CA ASP A 269 6.03 2.48 20.01
C ASP A 269 6.64 1.35 20.84
N TRP A 270 7.74 1.65 21.55
CA TRP A 270 8.60 0.68 22.24
C TRP A 270 8.44 0.66 23.77
N ASP A 271 7.53 1.47 24.31
CA ASP A 271 7.26 1.55 25.74
C ASP A 271 5.76 1.44 26.05
N GLY A 272 5.29 0.22 26.27
CA GLY A 272 3.90 -0.06 26.62
C GLY A 272 3.49 0.35 28.03
N ARG A 273 4.44 0.72 28.92
CA ARG A 273 4.16 1.03 30.33
C ARG A 273 3.29 2.28 30.50
N GLU A 274 3.37 3.23 29.57
CA GLU A 274 2.57 4.46 29.58
C GLU A 274 1.14 4.25 29.02
N ARG A 275 0.88 3.10 28.36
CA ARG A 275 -0.38 2.78 27.68
C ARG A 275 -0.86 1.36 27.97
N LEU A 276 -0.95 1.00 29.26
CA LEU A 276 -1.37 -0.35 29.67
C LEU A 276 -2.72 -0.75 29.06
N GLY A 277 -2.87 -2.02 28.73
CA GLY A 277 -4.04 -2.64 28.11
C GLY A 277 -3.78 -2.98 26.63
N ASP A 278 -4.80 -3.44 25.93
CA ASP A 278 -4.68 -3.91 24.54
C ASP A 278 -4.50 -2.81 23.51
N ASN A 279 -4.81 -1.56 23.86
CA ASN A 279 -4.72 -0.38 23.01
C ASN A 279 -5.58 -0.45 21.74
N LEU A 280 -6.87 -0.77 21.89
CA LEU A 280 -7.82 -0.78 20.77
C LEU A 280 -8.01 0.63 20.18
N TYR A 281 -8.01 0.83 18.87
CA TYR A 281 -7.86 -0.14 17.80
C TYR A 281 -6.53 0.10 17.05
N SER A 282 -5.39 0.12 17.76
CA SER A 282 -4.09 0.02 17.10
C SER A 282 -3.89 -1.38 16.53
N ASP A 283 -3.00 -1.52 15.56
CA ASP A 283 -2.65 -2.80 14.92
C ASP A 283 -3.85 -3.65 14.53
N SER A 284 -4.84 -3.01 13.95
CA SER A 284 -6.15 -3.59 13.66
C SER A 284 -6.54 -3.39 12.22
N VAL A 285 -7.51 -4.16 11.76
CA VAL A 285 -8.35 -3.78 10.62
C VAL A 285 -9.68 -3.26 11.14
N LEU A 286 -10.11 -2.12 10.59
CA LEU A 286 -11.41 -1.51 10.85
C LEU A 286 -12.30 -1.69 9.62
N ALA A 287 -13.52 -2.19 9.82
CA ALA A 287 -14.58 -2.20 8.81
C ALA A 287 -15.57 -1.08 9.10
N LEU A 288 -15.60 -0.08 8.25
CA LEU A 288 -16.46 1.10 8.41
C LEU A 288 -17.56 1.09 7.35
N ASP A 289 -18.74 1.52 7.74
CA ASP A 289 -19.81 1.85 6.81
C ASP A 289 -19.37 3.03 5.93
N ALA A 290 -19.29 2.83 4.63
CA ALA A 290 -18.68 3.80 3.71
C ALA A 290 -19.47 5.12 3.58
N ASP A 291 -20.75 5.13 3.92
CA ASP A 291 -21.57 6.34 3.84
C ASP A 291 -21.50 7.19 5.12
N THR A 292 -21.28 6.55 6.29
CA THR A 292 -21.38 7.22 7.58
C THR A 292 -20.09 7.22 8.40
N GLY A 293 -19.08 6.43 8.01
CA GLY A 293 -17.86 6.21 8.78
C GLY A 293 -18.04 5.36 10.04
N LYS A 294 -19.27 4.90 10.35
CA LYS A 294 -19.51 4.11 11.56
C LYS A 294 -18.82 2.75 11.49
N MET A 295 -18.03 2.44 12.50
CA MET A 295 -17.40 1.13 12.63
C MET A 295 -18.45 0.04 12.83
N LYS A 296 -18.38 -1.00 12.02
CA LYS A 296 -19.24 -2.20 12.08
C LYS A 296 -18.57 -3.32 12.86
N TRP A 297 -17.28 -3.52 12.61
CA TRP A 297 -16.45 -4.46 13.33
C TRP A 297 -14.97 -4.05 13.23
N ALA A 298 -14.16 -4.60 14.11
CA ALA A 298 -12.71 -4.51 14.07
C ALA A 298 -12.06 -5.84 14.48
N TYR A 299 -10.84 -6.10 14.01
CA TYR A 299 -10.03 -7.23 14.45
C TYR A 299 -8.60 -6.73 14.71
N GLN A 300 -8.09 -6.98 15.92
CA GLN A 300 -6.74 -6.56 16.32
C GLN A 300 -5.73 -7.70 16.09
N PHE A 301 -4.70 -7.42 15.29
CA PHE A 301 -3.67 -8.38 14.92
C PHE A 301 -2.55 -8.50 15.97
N THR A 302 -2.17 -7.40 16.62
CA THR A 302 -1.09 -7.34 17.61
C THR A 302 -1.55 -6.55 18.83
N PRO A 303 -2.20 -7.20 19.83
CA PRO A 303 -2.60 -6.53 21.06
C PRO A 303 -1.38 -6.05 21.85
N HIS A 304 -1.45 -4.82 22.39
CA HIS A 304 -0.37 -4.21 23.17
C HIS A 304 0.98 -4.29 22.47
N ASP A 305 1.04 -3.84 21.21
CA ASP A 305 2.27 -3.88 20.44
C ASP A 305 3.36 -3.00 21.07
N GLU A 306 4.56 -3.53 21.17
CA GLU A 306 5.76 -2.86 21.68
C GLU A 306 6.95 -3.03 20.71
N VAL A 307 6.67 -3.37 19.44
CA VAL A 307 7.70 -3.67 18.43
C VAL A 307 7.44 -2.94 17.11
N ASP A 308 6.45 -2.03 17.10
CA ASP A 308 6.07 -1.26 15.91
C ASP A 308 5.63 -2.18 14.74
N TYR A 309 4.70 -3.11 15.02
CA TYR A 309 4.20 -4.06 14.01
C TYR A 309 2.99 -3.57 13.24
N ASP A 310 2.91 -2.30 12.97
CA ASP A 310 1.86 -1.72 12.14
C ASP A 310 1.00 -2.71 11.35
N SER A 311 -0.30 -2.64 11.47
CA SER A 311 -1.22 -3.46 10.69
C SER A 311 -1.91 -2.68 9.58
N THR A 312 -1.10 -1.94 8.79
CA THR A 312 -1.59 -1.09 7.69
C THR A 312 -1.41 -1.73 6.31
N GLN A 313 -1.08 -3.03 6.25
CA GLN A 313 -0.93 -3.72 4.96
C GLN A 313 -2.23 -3.65 4.16
N VAL A 314 -2.10 -3.70 2.84
CA VAL A 314 -3.23 -3.61 1.91
C VAL A 314 -4.18 -4.80 2.11
N PRO A 315 -5.45 -4.58 2.52
CA PRO A 315 -6.44 -5.65 2.64
C PRO A 315 -6.74 -6.23 1.26
N VAL A 316 -6.76 -7.57 1.13
CA VAL A 316 -7.16 -8.24 -0.11
C VAL A 316 -8.47 -8.97 0.13
N LEU A 317 -9.51 -8.61 -0.64
CA LEU A 317 -10.82 -9.24 -0.53
C LEU A 317 -10.99 -10.32 -1.60
N ALA A 318 -11.59 -11.43 -1.23
CA ALA A 318 -11.86 -12.54 -2.14
C ALA A 318 -13.14 -13.29 -1.74
N ASP A 319 -13.74 -13.95 -2.72
CA ASP A 319 -14.79 -14.93 -2.51
C ASP A 319 -14.21 -16.31 -2.78
N ILE A 320 -14.16 -17.15 -1.77
CA ILE A 320 -13.54 -18.47 -1.86
C ILE A 320 -14.48 -19.57 -1.37
N GLN A 321 -14.28 -20.79 -1.87
CA GLN A 321 -14.94 -21.96 -1.30
C GLN A 321 -14.31 -22.27 0.06
N TRP A 322 -15.06 -22.17 1.14
CA TRP A 322 -14.61 -22.45 2.49
C TRP A 322 -15.50 -23.50 3.14
N GLN A 323 -14.93 -24.68 3.41
CA GLN A 323 -15.69 -25.80 4.00
C GLN A 323 -16.98 -26.11 3.25
N GLY A 324 -16.93 -26.10 1.90
CA GLY A 324 -18.04 -26.42 1.03
C GLY A 324 -19.06 -25.28 0.78
N LYS A 325 -18.82 -24.08 1.30
CA LYS A 325 -19.68 -22.89 1.06
C LYS A 325 -18.86 -21.74 0.51
N LEU A 326 -19.48 -20.95 -0.37
CA LEU A 326 -18.86 -19.69 -0.81
C LEU A 326 -18.82 -18.72 0.38
N ARG A 327 -17.63 -18.21 0.70
CA ARG A 327 -17.42 -17.29 1.81
C ARG A 327 -16.68 -16.03 1.34
N LYS A 328 -17.13 -14.89 1.81
CA LYS A 328 -16.53 -13.58 1.60
C LYS A 328 -15.40 -13.40 2.60
N VAL A 329 -14.17 -13.41 2.12
CA VAL A 329 -12.99 -13.36 3.00
C VAL A 329 -12.15 -12.13 2.76
N MET A 330 -11.37 -11.79 3.78
CA MET A 330 -10.23 -10.89 3.73
C MET A 330 -8.96 -11.70 3.97
N LEU A 331 -8.02 -11.59 3.05
CA LEU A 331 -6.69 -12.16 3.15
C LEU A 331 -5.73 -11.07 3.62
N TRP A 332 -4.93 -11.37 4.64
CA TRP A 332 -4.02 -10.41 5.24
C TRP A 332 -2.68 -11.03 5.59
N ALA A 333 -1.60 -10.55 4.98
CA ALA A 333 -0.24 -10.86 5.42
C ALA A 333 0.26 -9.67 6.24
N ASN A 334 0.53 -9.89 7.51
CA ASN A 334 0.80 -8.83 8.47
C ASN A 334 2.31 -8.66 8.73
N ARG A 335 2.69 -7.44 9.09
CA ARG A 335 4.05 -7.05 9.48
C ARG A 335 4.56 -7.89 10.66
N ASN A 336 3.67 -8.32 11.56
CA ASN A 336 3.95 -9.16 12.72
C ASN A 336 4.37 -10.62 12.39
N GLY A 337 4.39 -10.99 11.10
CA GLY A 337 4.83 -12.32 10.63
C GLY A 337 3.72 -13.33 10.44
N LEU A 338 2.47 -12.94 10.70
CA LEU A 338 1.31 -13.83 10.60
C LEU A 338 0.48 -13.50 9.36
N ALA A 339 0.00 -14.53 8.69
CA ALA A 339 -1.04 -14.41 7.68
C ALA A 339 -2.39 -14.79 8.29
N TYR A 340 -3.45 -14.13 7.83
CA TYR A 340 -4.80 -14.28 8.36
C TYR A 340 -5.82 -14.43 7.24
N VAL A 341 -6.87 -15.18 7.52
CA VAL A 341 -8.12 -15.18 6.74
C VAL A 341 -9.25 -14.82 7.70
N LEU A 342 -9.93 -13.72 7.42
CA LEU A 342 -11.08 -13.25 8.19
C LEU A 342 -12.34 -13.32 7.31
N ASP A 343 -13.51 -13.53 7.90
CA ASP A 343 -14.77 -13.22 7.22
C ASP A 343 -14.92 -11.70 7.11
N ARG A 344 -14.94 -11.17 5.88
CA ARG A 344 -14.96 -9.70 5.70
C ARG A 344 -16.30 -9.04 6.03
N THR A 345 -17.34 -9.84 6.24
CA THR A 345 -18.67 -9.31 6.61
C THR A 345 -18.83 -9.12 8.11
N THR A 346 -18.12 -9.93 8.91
CA THR A 346 -18.30 -9.98 10.37
C THR A 346 -17.02 -9.73 11.17
N GLY A 347 -15.85 -9.86 10.54
CA GLY A 347 -14.55 -9.85 11.22
C GLY A 347 -14.20 -11.19 11.90
N GLU A 348 -14.99 -12.26 11.68
CA GLU A 348 -14.71 -13.58 12.26
C GLU A 348 -13.36 -14.11 11.81
N PHE A 349 -12.55 -14.54 12.78
CA PHE A 349 -11.29 -15.22 12.53
C PHE A 349 -11.54 -16.63 11.99
N LEU A 350 -11.04 -16.92 10.81
CA LEU A 350 -11.18 -18.24 10.17
C LEU A 350 -9.91 -19.08 10.33
N VAL A 351 -8.77 -18.48 10.06
CA VAL A 351 -7.45 -19.10 10.24
C VAL A 351 -6.36 -18.04 10.31
N GLY A 352 -5.34 -18.29 11.12
CA GLY A 352 -4.11 -17.50 11.18
C GLY A 352 -2.90 -18.44 11.30
N LYS A 353 -1.80 -18.10 10.63
CA LYS A 353 -0.54 -18.86 10.71
C LYS A 353 0.67 -17.95 10.51
N PRO A 354 1.81 -18.26 11.17
CA PRO A 354 3.08 -17.71 10.79
C PRO A 354 3.40 -18.05 9.32
N PHE A 355 3.76 -17.04 8.52
CA PHE A 355 4.28 -17.27 7.18
C PHE A 355 5.78 -17.01 7.08
N VAL A 356 6.39 -16.58 8.20
CA VAL A 356 7.84 -16.46 8.46
C VAL A 356 8.15 -16.95 9.86
N LYS A 357 9.43 -16.96 10.24
CA LYS A 357 9.86 -17.26 11.62
C LYS A 357 9.39 -16.15 12.58
N VAL A 358 8.59 -16.53 13.58
CA VAL A 358 8.03 -15.65 14.61
C VAL A 358 8.51 -16.12 15.99
N THR A 359 8.83 -15.18 16.90
CA THR A 359 9.27 -15.49 18.27
C THR A 359 8.42 -14.85 19.36
N TRP A 360 7.51 -13.92 19.01
CA TRP A 360 6.77 -13.11 19.97
C TRP A 360 5.44 -13.75 20.43
N MET A 361 4.96 -14.79 19.72
CA MET A 361 3.66 -15.43 19.99
C MET A 361 3.76 -16.96 19.94
N ASP A 362 2.84 -17.63 20.66
CA ASP A 362 2.70 -19.08 20.74
C ASP A 362 1.24 -19.51 20.49
N GLY A 363 0.80 -19.36 19.24
CA GLY A 363 -0.54 -19.73 18.81
C GLY A 363 -1.60 -18.66 18.99
N PHE A 364 -2.86 -19.08 18.82
CA PHE A 364 -4.04 -18.23 18.91
C PHE A 364 -5.01 -18.80 19.95
N ASP A 365 -5.73 -17.92 20.61
CA ASP A 365 -6.87 -18.32 21.41
C ASP A 365 -8.07 -18.74 20.50
N PRO A 366 -9.17 -19.29 21.07
CA PRO A 366 -10.34 -19.69 20.28
C PRO A 366 -11.02 -18.56 19.49
N LYS A 367 -10.74 -17.29 19.83
CA LYS A 367 -11.26 -16.11 19.12
C LYS A 367 -10.30 -15.55 18.08
N GLY A 368 -9.13 -16.21 17.92
CA GLY A 368 -8.11 -15.78 16.98
C GLY A 368 -7.14 -14.72 17.52
N ARG A 369 -7.19 -14.38 18.80
CA ARG A 369 -6.23 -13.45 19.40
C ARG A 369 -4.87 -14.14 19.53
N PRO A 370 -3.76 -13.53 19.08
CA PRO A 370 -2.42 -14.07 19.29
C PRO A 370 -2.08 -14.14 20.79
N ILE A 371 -1.52 -15.27 21.22
CA ILE A 371 -1.05 -15.49 22.59
C ILE A 371 0.42 -15.07 22.65
N ARG A 372 0.73 -13.97 23.32
CA ARG A 372 2.11 -13.48 23.45
C ARG A 372 2.96 -14.39 24.33
N ILE A 373 4.21 -14.60 23.93
CA ILE A 373 5.21 -15.30 24.76
C ILE A 373 5.73 -14.31 25.81
N PRO A 374 5.65 -14.62 27.11
CA PRO A 374 6.20 -13.77 28.16
C PRO A 374 7.68 -13.47 27.95
N GLY A 375 8.10 -12.22 28.17
CA GLY A 375 9.49 -11.78 28.00
C GLY A 375 9.94 -11.47 26.57
N GLN A 376 9.09 -11.71 25.57
CA GLN A 376 9.34 -11.25 24.19
C GLN A 376 8.86 -9.80 24.02
N VAL A 377 9.52 -8.91 24.75
CA VAL A 377 9.28 -7.46 24.83
C VAL A 377 10.62 -6.74 24.80
N PRO A 378 10.67 -5.43 24.54
CA PRO A 378 11.89 -4.64 24.73
C PRO A 378 12.42 -4.77 26.16
N THR A 379 13.75 -4.88 26.33
CA THR A 379 14.41 -4.95 27.63
C THR A 379 15.63 -4.01 27.67
N PRO A 380 16.13 -3.61 28.86
CA PRO A 380 17.34 -2.77 28.95
C PRO A 380 18.58 -3.41 28.30
N GLN A 381 18.66 -4.74 28.28
CA GLN A 381 19.77 -5.49 27.68
C GLN A 381 19.56 -5.80 26.19
N GLY A 382 18.37 -5.56 25.69
CA GLY A 382 17.94 -5.94 24.36
C GLY A 382 17.39 -7.37 24.29
N SER A 383 16.24 -7.50 23.66
CA SER A 383 15.60 -8.80 23.33
C SER A 383 15.60 -9.00 21.83
N ILE A 384 15.93 -10.19 21.34
CA ILE A 384 15.81 -10.51 19.92
C ILE A 384 14.39 -10.95 19.64
N ILE A 385 13.65 -10.11 18.91
CA ILE A 385 12.26 -10.36 18.51
C ILE A 385 12.21 -10.56 16.99
N ARG A 386 11.47 -11.57 16.53
CA ARG A 386 11.24 -11.87 15.11
C ARG A 386 9.75 -11.83 14.79
N PRO A 387 9.38 -11.30 13.60
CA PRO A 387 10.24 -10.69 12.57
C PRO A 387 10.84 -9.34 13.02
N HIS A 388 11.64 -8.74 12.14
CA HIS A 388 12.23 -7.40 12.31
C HIS A 388 11.14 -6.32 12.45
N VAL A 389 11.47 -5.15 13.02
CA VAL A 389 10.57 -3.99 13.12
C VAL A 389 9.93 -3.58 11.78
N LEU A 390 10.64 -3.68 10.67
CA LEU A 390 10.06 -3.46 9.35
C LEU A 390 9.16 -4.62 8.87
N GLY A 391 9.01 -5.66 9.70
CA GLY A 391 8.09 -6.76 9.54
C GLY A 391 8.54 -7.87 8.60
N ALA A 392 7.71 -8.89 8.51
CA ALA A 392 7.83 -9.95 7.53
C ALA A 392 7.44 -9.50 6.12
N THR A 393 6.54 -8.56 6.05
CA THR A 393 6.12 -7.77 4.88
C THR A 393 5.76 -6.37 5.38
N ASN A 394 5.54 -5.41 4.47
CA ASN A 394 5.23 -4.05 4.89
C ASN A 394 4.19 -3.43 3.92
N TRP A 395 4.42 -2.22 3.36
CA TRP A 395 3.47 -1.52 2.49
C TRP A 395 3.27 -2.15 1.11
N ALA A 396 4.18 -3.01 0.70
CA ALA A 396 4.18 -3.62 -0.62
C ALA A 396 2.89 -4.40 -0.88
N PRO A 397 2.10 -4.04 -1.92
CA PRO A 397 0.81 -4.65 -2.14
C PRO A 397 0.94 -6.13 -2.54
N PRO A 398 0.22 -7.03 -1.85
CA PRO A 398 0.12 -8.43 -2.24
C PRO A 398 -0.80 -8.60 -3.45
N SER A 399 -0.93 -9.84 -3.95
CA SER A 399 -1.88 -10.18 -5.01
C SER A 399 -2.67 -11.43 -4.66
N TYR A 400 -3.92 -11.50 -5.12
CA TYR A 400 -4.72 -12.73 -5.13
C TYR A 400 -5.16 -13.02 -6.56
N SER A 401 -4.87 -14.22 -7.05
CA SER A 401 -5.35 -14.66 -8.36
C SER A 401 -6.57 -15.56 -8.23
N PRO A 402 -7.75 -15.15 -8.72
CA PRO A 402 -8.94 -16.02 -8.72
C PRO A 402 -8.78 -17.25 -9.63
N ARG A 403 -7.80 -17.23 -10.54
CA ARG A 403 -7.49 -18.36 -11.43
C ARG A 403 -6.73 -19.49 -10.73
N THR A 404 -5.72 -19.13 -9.92
CA THR A 404 -4.92 -20.11 -9.18
C THR A 404 -5.49 -20.40 -7.80
N GLY A 405 -6.34 -19.51 -7.28
CA GLY A 405 -6.85 -19.54 -5.91
C GLY A 405 -5.77 -19.24 -4.86
N LEU A 406 -4.63 -18.66 -5.26
CA LEU A 406 -3.49 -18.42 -4.38
C LEU A 406 -3.35 -16.95 -4.00
N PHE A 407 -2.88 -16.73 -2.77
CA PHE A 407 -2.50 -15.43 -2.22
C PHE A 407 -0.98 -15.29 -2.27
N TYR A 408 -0.49 -14.24 -2.94
CA TYR A 408 0.93 -14.00 -3.20
C TYR A 408 1.44 -12.84 -2.37
N VAL A 409 2.51 -13.09 -1.62
CA VAL A 409 3.10 -12.13 -0.68
C VAL A 409 4.60 -12.02 -0.93
N ALA A 410 5.08 -10.80 -1.02
CA ALA A 410 6.51 -10.49 -0.95
C ALA A 410 6.91 -10.19 0.49
N GLY A 411 8.06 -10.67 0.93
CA GLY A 411 8.47 -10.50 2.33
C GLY A 411 9.88 -10.96 2.63
N TRP A 412 10.18 -11.10 3.94
CA TRP A 412 11.49 -11.45 4.48
C TRP A 412 11.41 -12.61 5.43
N GLU A 413 12.29 -13.58 5.27
CA GLU A 413 12.44 -14.68 6.19
C GLU A 413 13.56 -14.40 7.19
N ASN A 414 13.37 -14.88 8.41
CA ASN A 414 14.38 -14.94 9.46
C ASN A 414 15.04 -13.58 9.80
N SER A 415 14.31 -12.50 9.64
CA SER A 415 14.73 -11.17 10.11
C SER A 415 14.42 -11.00 11.60
N GLY A 416 15.14 -10.12 12.29
CA GLY A 416 14.91 -9.85 13.71
C GLY A 416 15.35 -8.45 14.13
N THR A 417 14.75 -7.96 15.22
CA THR A 417 15.09 -6.70 15.89
C THR A 417 15.69 -7.00 17.25
N ILE A 418 16.77 -6.29 17.61
CA ILE A 418 17.19 -6.19 19.00
C ILE A 418 16.40 -5.03 19.61
N ALA A 419 15.36 -5.36 20.34
CA ALA A 419 14.47 -4.40 20.98
C ALA A 419 15.00 -4.02 22.36
N THR A 420 15.36 -2.75 22.57
CA THR A 420 15.85 -2.24 23.85
C THR A 420 14.87 -1.25 24.47
N GLU A 421 14.67 -1.34 25.79
CA GLU A 421 14.06 -0.25 26.55
C GLU A 421 15.02 0.95 26.63
N GLY A 422 14.48 2.15 26.64
CA GLY A 422 15.26 3.37 26.90
C GLY A 422 14.88 4.53 25.99
N LYS A 423 15.23 5.73 26.43
CA LYS A 423 15.03 6.96 25.66
C LYS A 423 16.17 7.10 24.67
N PHE A 424 15.85 7.20 23.38
CA PHE A 424 16.86 7.48 22.38
C PHE A 424 17.28 8.97 22.48
N PRO A 425 18.57 9.29 22.78
CA PRO A 425 19.01 10.68 22.80
C PRO A 425 19.00 11.24 21.38
N GLY A 426 18.18 12.24 21.13
CA GLY A 426 18.19 13.00 19.87
C GLY A 426 17.12 12.69 18.86
N ALA A 427 16.12 11.88 19.16
CA ALA A 427 14.91 11.77 18.33
C ALA A 427 14.08 13.05 18.45
N THR A 428 14.41 14.05 17.64
CA THR A 428 13.65 15.30 17.53
C THR A 428 12.35 15.02 16.81
N GLY A 429 11.23 15.20 17.51
CA GLY A 429 9.88 15.05 16.97
C GLY A 429 9.11 13.82 17.50
N ILE A 430 9.75 12.90 18.16
CA ILE A 430 9.11 11.82 18.91
C ILE A 430 8.83 12.33 20.33
N PRO A 431 7.63 12.10 20.90
CA PRO A 431 7.35 12.52 22.29
C PRO A 431 8.46 12.03 23.22
N ASN A 432 8.91 12.88 24.14
CA ASN A 432 9.99 12.61 25.08
C ASN A 432 9.84 11.21 25.67
N GLY A 433 10.66 10.28 25.24
CA GLY A 433 10.80 8.99 25.87
C GLY A 433 10.44 7.76 25.08
N THR A 434 10.17 7.87 23.78
CA THR A 434 10.02 6.67 22.96
C THR A 434 11.38 5.98 22.84
N PRO A 435 11.54 4.75 23.37
CA PRO A 435 12.75 3.97 23.14
C PRO A 435 12.72 3.50 21.70
N MET A 436 13.63 3.96 20.87
CA MET A 436 13.86 3.33 19.58
C MET A 436 14.73 2.10 19.81
N GLY A 437 14.17 0.92 19.62
CA GLY A 437 14.95 -0.28 19.47
C GLY A 437 15.91 -0.10 18.29
N GLN A 438 17.18 -0.48 18.46
CA GLN A 438 18.04 -0.59 17.30
C GLN A 438 17.51 -1.72 16.42
N ALA A 439 16.92 -1.36 15.31
CA ALA A 439 16.65 -2.29 14.25
C ALA A 439 17.98 -2.65 13.59
N THR A 440 18.65 -3.63 14.12
CA THR A 440 19.71 -4.31 13.40
C THR A 440 19.10 -5.54 12.75
N LEU A 441 19.20 -5.64 11.42
CA LEU A 441 19.18 -6.94 10.78
C LEU A 441 20.24 -7.75 11.51
N THR A 442 19.84 -8.74 12.32
CA THR A 442 20.81 -9.67 12.85
C THR A 442 21.23 -10.56 11.70
N PRO A 443 22.43 -10.37 11.13
CA PRO A 443 22.96 -11.37 10.22
C PRO A 443 23.03 -12.65 11.03
N ASN A 444 22.30 -13.66 10.62
CA ASN A 444 22.45 -14.94 11.20
C ASN A 444 23.68 -15.58 10.57
N TYR A 445 24.72 -15.78 11.35
CA TYR A 445 25.98 -16.32 10.89
C TYR A 445 25.94 -17.84 10.60
N LYS A 446 24.79 -18.48 10.83
CA LYS A 446 24.58 -19.88 10.48
C LYS A 446 23.88 -19.95 9.12
N LYS A 447 24.42 -20.69 8.18
CA LYS A 447 23.86 -20.87 6.82
C LYS A 447 22.38 -21.29 6.83
N GLU A 448 21.97 -22.11 7.80
CA GLU A 448 20.61 -22.62 7.92
C GLU A 448 19.63 -21.56 8.45
N GLU A 449 20.12 -20.47 8.99
CA GLU A 449 19.32 -19.40 9.59
C GLU A 449 19.55 -18.03 8.93
N GLU A 450 20.18 -18.00 7.76
CA GLU A 450 20.42 -16.77 7.03
C GLU A 450 19.09 -16.15 6.56
N GLY A 451 18.93 -14.85 6.78
CA GLY A 451 17.75 -14.11 6.33
C GLY A 451 17.78 -13.89 4.82
N PHE A 452 16.62 -13.92 4.17
CA PHE A 452 16.47 -13.72 2.73
C PHE A 452 15.12 -13.09 2.39
N GLY A 453 15.06 -12.41 1.25
CA GLY A 453 13.81 -11.95 0.66
C GLY A 453 13.10 -13.08 -0.09
N PHE A 454 11.79 -12.96 -0.25
CA PHE A 454 11.01 -13.97 -0.97
C PHE A 454 9.76 -13.38 -1.63
N ILE A 455 9.24 -14.14 -2.62
CA ILE A 455 7.84 -14.10 -3.05
C ILE A 455 7.28 -15.49 -2.72
N ARG A 456 6.17 -15.54 -1.97
CA ARG A 456 5.48 -16.79 -1.57
C ARG A 456 4.07 -16.84 -2.09
N ALA A 457 3.64 -18.01 -2.53
CA ALA A 457 2.25 -18.34 -2.77
C ALA A 457 1.68 -19.12 -1.59
N LEU A 458 0.61 -18.61 -1.02
CA LEU A 458 -0.11 -19.19 0.12
C LEU A 458 -1.49 -19.68 -0.34
N ASP A 459 -1.87 -20.87 0.08
CA ASP A 459 -3.24 -21.37 -0.08
C ASP A 459 -4.14 -20.73 0.98
N PRO A 460 -5.16 -19.96 0.63
CA PRO A 460 -6.01 -19.29 1.62
C PRO A 460 -6.72 -20.24 2.59
N HIS A 461 -7.01 -21.49 2.20
CA HIS A 461 -7.76 -22.43 3.02
C HIS A 461 -7.04 -22.85 4.32
N GLY A 462 -5.74 -22.72 4.37
CA GLY A 462 -4.97 -23.09 5.55
C GLY A 462 -3.65 -22.35 5.64
N LEU A 463 -3.47 -21.32 4.82
CA LEU A 463 -2.27 -20.47 4.77
C LEU A 463 -0.97 -21.29 4.60
N THR A 464 -1.08 -22.42 3.89
CA THR A 464 0.07 -23.28 3.59
C THR A 464 0.84 -22.74 2.40
N LYS A 465 2.16 -22.71 2.52
CA LYS A 465 3.05 -22.33 1.43
C LYS A 465 2.98 -23.38 0.31
N LYS A 466 2.60 -22.96 -0.90
CA LYS A 466 2.60 -23.81 -2.11
C LYS A 466 3.96 -23.78 -2.80
N TRP A 467 4.52 -22.59 -2.94
CA TRP A 467 5.86 -22.39 -3.49
C TRP A 467 6.51 -21.10 -2.94
N GLU A 468 7.80 -20.98 -3.17
CA GLU A 468 8.61 -19.85 -2.75
C GLU A 468 9.69 -19.56 -3.79
N PHE A 469 9.80 -18.29 -4.20
CA PHE A 469 10.92 -17.79 -4.95
C PHE A 469 11.82 -16.99 -4.00
N LYS A 470 13.08 -17.42 -3.83
CA LYS A 470 14.05 -16.75 -2.93
C LYS A 470 14.80 -15.66 -3.63
N MET A 471 15.05 -14.58 -2.93
CA MET A 471 15.91 -13.47 -3.30
C MET A 471 17.04 -13.32 -2.28
N ASN A 472 18.21 -12.80 -2.68
CA ASN A 472 19.33 -12.64 -1.75
C ASN A 472 19.13 -11.48 -0.78
N ASP A 473 18.38 -10.44 -1.20
CA ASP A 473 18.07 -9.28 -0.37
C ASP A 473 16.57 -9.17 -0.13
N ILE A 474 16.20 -8.32 0.80
CA ILE A 474 14.81 -8.05 1.14
C ILE A 474 14.03 -7.51 -0.04
N THR A 475 12.72 -7.71 -0.03
CA THR A 475 11.85 -7.10 -1.03
C THR A 475 10.80 -6.19 -0.40
N TRP A 476 10.68 -4.99 -0.95
CA TRP A 476 9.61 -4.02 -0.69
C TRP A 476 8.76 -3.80 -1.93
N ALA A 477 8.97 -4.60 -2.95
CA ALA A 477 8.17 -4.55 -4.15
C ALA A 477 6.83 -5.28 -3.94
N GLY A 478 5.76 -4.71 -4.45
CA GLY A 478 4.49 -5.40 -4.59
C GLY A 478 4.56 -6.49 -5.66
N VAL A 479 3.52 -7.30 -5.71
CA VAL A 479 3.35 -8.34 -6.71
C VAL A 479 2.07 -8.14 -7.51
N LEU A 480 2.09 -8.53 -8.79
CA LEU A 480 0.97 -8.49 -9.72
C LEU A 480 0.80 -9.87 -10.32
N THR A 481 -0.42 -10.40 -10.37
CA THR A 481 -0.74 -11.60 -11.14
C THR A 481 -1.61 -11.29 -12.36
N THR A 482 -1.58 -12.16 -13.36
CA THR A 482 -2.35 -12.00 -14.60
C THR A 482 -3.25 -13.19 -14.88
N ALA A 483 -4.23 -13.00 -15.74
CA ALA A 483 -5.13 -14.06 -16.20
C ALA A 483 -4.45 -15.15 -17.06
N SER A 484 -3.21 -14.93 -17.46
CA SER A 484 -2.36 -15.91 -18.14
C SER A 484 -1.39 -16.64 -17.18
N ASP A 485 -1.58 -16.50 -15.87
CA ASP A 485 -0.78 -17.16 -14.84
C ASP A 485 0.69 -16.69 -14.81
N VAL A 486 0.96 -15.41 -15.17
CA VAL A 486 2.25 -14.77 -14.94
C VAL A 486 2.17 -13.90 -13.69
N LEU A 487 3.18 -14.00 -12.83
CA LEU A 487 3.37 -13.13 -11.67
C LEU A 487 4.54 -12.19 -11.95
N PHE A 488 4.35 -10.89 -11.73
CA PHE A 488 5.42 -9.89 -11.77
C PHE A 488 5.75 -9.40 -10.37
N GLY A 489 7.04 -9.19 -10.10
CA GLY A 489 7.54 -8.69 -8.83
C GLY A 489 9.00 -8.27 -8.94
N GLY A 490 9.60 -7.94 -7.81
CA GLY A 490 10.99 -7.52 -7.76
C GLY A 490 11.47 -7.33 -6.33
N GLY A 491 12.51 -6.52 -6.15
CA GLY A 491 13.04 -6.26 -4.83
C GLY A 491 14.17 -5.25 -4.80
N LYS A 492 14.84 -5.21 -3.67
CA LYS A 492 15.95 -4.29 -3.40
C LYS A 492 17.17 -4.56 -4.29
N GLU A 493 17.32 -5.80 -4.79
CA GLU A 493 18.37 -6.14 -5.75
C GLU A 493 18.22 -5.41 -7.09
N GLY A 494 17.09 -4.74 -7.33
CA GLY A 494 16.85 -3.98 -8.56
C GLY A 494 16.53 -4.84 -9.79
N TYR A 495 16.20 -6.11 -9.60
CA TYR A 495 15.69 -6.97 -10.67
C TYR A 495 14.18 -6.93 -10.74
N PHE A 496 13.63 -6.70 -11.93
CA PHE A 496 12.23 -6.95 -12.24
C PHE A 496 12.07 -8.36 -12.77
N LEU A 497 11.10 -9.10 -12.24
CA LEU A 497 10.94 -10.54 -12.43
C LEU A 497 9.56 -10.85 -13.02
N ALA A 498 9.52 -11.85 -13.92
CA ALA A 498 8.31 -12.56 -14.28
C ALA A 498 8.46 -14.02 -13.82
N LEU A 499 7.51 -14.50 -13.04
CA LEU A 499 7.45 -15.87 -12.54
C LEU A 499 6.18 -16.56 -13.05
N ASP A 500 6.22 -17.88 -13.16
CA ASP A 500 5.00 -18.68 -13.30
C ASP A 500 4.21 -18.62 -11.99
N ALA A 501 2.98 -18.12 -12.03
CA ALA A 501 2.16 -17.93 -10.84
C ALA A 501 1.76 -19.26 -10.16
N ARG A 502 1.81 -20.40 -10.87
CA ARG A 502 1.44 -21.71 -10.33
C ARG A 502 2.59 -22.41 -9.61
N SER A 503 3.82 -22.25 -10.13
CA SER A 503 5.01 -22.98 -9.64
C SER A 503 6.06 -22.10 -8.97
N GLY A 504 6.09 -20.79 -9.27
CA GLY A 504 7.15 -19.87 -8.83
C GLY A 504 8.41 -19.93 -9.72
N ASP A 505 8.39 -20.66 -10.83
CA ASP A 505 9.52 -20.77 -11.74
C ASP A 505 9.82 -19.42 -12.40
N LEU A 506 11.13 -19.10 -12.51
CA LEU A 506 11.57 -17.87 -13.17
C LEU A 506 11.39 -17.98 -14.69
N LEU A 507 10.57 -17.09 -15.25
CA LEU A 507 10.32 -16.99 -16.69
C LEU A 507 11.18 -15.94 -17.36
N TRP A 508 11.42 -14.82 -16.67
CA TRP A 508 12.19 -13.69 -17.19
C TRP A 508 12.67 -12.80 -16.05
N LYS A 509 13.81 -12.14 -16.27
CA LYS A 509 14.38 -11.20 -15.30
C LYS A 509 15.22 -10.14 -16.01
N VAL A 510 15.13 -8.89 -15.55
CA VAL A 510 15.92 -7.77 -16.07
C VAL A 510 16.41 -6.87 -14.94
N PRO A 511 17.68 -6.42 -14.94
CA PRO A 511 18.16 -5.41 -13.99
C PRO A 511 17.67 -4.02 -14.41
N LEU A 512 17.16 -3.24 -13.43
CA LEU A 512 16.68 -1.87 -13.66
C LEU A 512 17.62 -0.79 -13.12
N GLY A 513 18.70 -1.16 -12.45
CA GLY A 513 19.69 -0.24 -11.91
C GLY A 513 19.22 0.53 -10.66
N GLY A 514 18.07 0.21 -10.09
CA GLY A 514 17.53 0.83 -8.89
C GLY A 514 16.65 -0.12 -8.11
N GLN A 515 16.44 0.15 -6.80
CA GLN A 515 15.55 -0.63 -5.94
C GLN A 515 14.10 -0.50 -6.42
N ILE A 516 13.36 -1.60 -6.39
CA ILE A 516 11.92 -1.61 -6.67
C ILE A 516 11.19 -1.50 -5.34
N ASN A 517 10.46 -0.39 -5.15
CA ASN A 517 9.69 -0.09 -3.95
C ASN A 517 8.18 0.07 -4.25
N SER A 518 7.78 -0.12 -5.50
CA SER A 518 6.39 0.00 -5.96
C SER A 518 5.79 -1.36 -6.29
N GLY A 519 4.48 -1.40 -6.49
CA GLY A 519 3.81 -2.56 -7.04
C GLY A 519 3.72 -2.49 -8.57
N PRO A 520 4.06 -3.57 -9.31
CA PRO A 520 3.84 -3.62 -10.76
C PRO A 520 2.37 -3.47 -11.12
N MET A 521 2.08 -2.98 -12.32
CA MET A 521 0.74 -2.96 -12.91
C MET A 521 0.79 -3.35 -14.40
N SER A 522 -0.37 -3.72 -14.97
CA SER A 522 -0.47 -4.07 -16.39
C SER A 522 -1.68 -3.41 -17.02
N TYR A 523 -1.50 -2.89 -18.22
CA TYR A 523 -2.52 -2.23 -19.03
C TYR A 523 -2.34 -2.55 -20.51
N SER A 524 -3.25 -2.11 -21.37
CA SER A 524 -3.00 -2.20 -22.82
C SER A 524 -3.35 -0.92 -23.56
N VAL A 525 -2.60 -0.62 -24.62
CA VAL A 525 -2.84 0.49 -25.54
C VAL A 525 -2.73 -0.03 -26.96
N ASN A 526 -3.70 0.29 -27.80
CA ASN A 526 -3.76 -0.13 -29.20
C ASN A 526 -3.59 -1.66 -29.39
N GLY A 527 -4.16 -2.45 -28.47
CA GLY A 527 -4.08 -3.92 -28.50
C GLY A 527 -2.75 -4.52 -28.03
N LYS A 528 -1.78 -3.70 -27.60
CA LYS A 528 -0.50 -4.15 -27.05
C LYS A 528 -0.55 -4.06 -25.52
N GLN A 529 -0.26 -5.19 -24.85
CA GLN A 529 -0.17 -5.27 -23.38
C GLN A 529 1.19 -4.77 -22.90
N TYR A 530 1.16 -3.90 -21.89
CA TYR A 530 2.33 -3.41 -21.17
C TYR A 530 2.31 -3.89 -19.73
N VAL A 531 3.49 -4.01 -19.15
CA VAL A 531 3.68 -4.13 -17.71
C VAL A 531 4.66 -3.05 -17.26
N THR A 532 4.32 -2.32 -16.18
CA THR A 532 5.15 -1.22 -15.67
C THR A 532 5.50 -1.42 -14.21
N VAL A 533 6.67 -0.90 -13.84
CA VAL A 533 7.16 -0.87 -12.47
C VAL A 533 8.07 0.33 -12.27
N ALA A 534 8.03 0.95 -11.09
CA ALA A 534 9.01 1.95 -10.71
C ALA A 534 10.22 1.31 -10.04
N ALA A 535 11.43 1.74 -10.42
CA ALA A 535 12.68 1.34 -9.82
C ALA A 535 13.62 2.55 -9.71
N GLY A 536 14.24 2.73 -8.54
CA GLY A 536 14.99 3.96 -8.24
C GLY A 536 14.08 5.18 -8.35
N SER A 537 14.41 6.11 -9.25
CA SER A 537 13.63 7.31 -9.56
C SER A 537 12.90 7.24 -10.91
N SER A 538 12.81 6.07 -11.53
CA SER A 538 12.29 5.92 -12.89
C SER A 538 11.13 4.93 -12.96
N LEU A 539 10.19 5.20 -13.87
CA LEU A 539 9.12 4.29 -14.25
C LEU A 539 9.50 3.60 -15.58
N PHE A 540 9.47 2.28 -15.59
CA PHE A 540 9.82 1.44 -16.72
C PHE A 540 8.58 0.75 -17.27
N ALA A 541 8.44 0.68 -18.59
CA ALA A 541 7.38 -0.04 -19.26
C ALA A 541 7.94 -1.11 -20.20
N PHE A 542 7.43 -2.32 -20.07
CA PHE A 542 7.80 -3.48 -20.87
C PHE A 542 6.61 -4.00 -21.64
N ALA A 543 6.85 -4.56 -22.83
CA ALA A 543 5.86 -5.27 -23.62
C ALA A 543 6.53 -6.33 -24.49
N LEU A 544 5.75 -7.22 -25.08
CA LEU A 544 6.28 -8.12 -26.09
C LEU A 544 6.73 -7.33 -27.33
N ARG A 545 7.74 -7.85 -28.00
CA ARG A 545 8.30 -7.29 -29.23
C ARG A 545 7.25 -7.16 -30.32
#